data_d273a89d13b9b41e0a3c32acf971d8d4
#
_entry.id   d273a89d13b9b41e0a3c32acf971d8d4
#
_cell.length_a   1.000
_cell.length_b   1.000
_cell.length_c   1.000
_cell.angle_alpha   90.00
_cell.angle_beta   90.00
_cell.angle_gamma   90.00
#
_symmetry.space_group_name_H-M   'P 1'
#
loop_
_entity.id
_entity.type
_entity.pdbx_description
1 polymer ?
#
loop_
_entity_poly.entity_id
_entity_poly.type
_entity_poly.pdbx_seq_one_letter_code
_entity_poly.pdbx_strand_id
1 'polypeptide(L)'
;MKPVVAFSMPELSLDDCHVLTSRPNVLIEGPEAATEAMLRALRPHCREPLSDWGDTLGEQRPPTLIVRDVAALTATDQQHLMRWLDRCEWSQVLSTSTQPLFSLVEQGQFLADLFYRLNVFRFDVATSG
;
A
#
# COMPACT_ATOMS: atom_id res chain seq x y z
N MET A 1 11.36 26.52 -9.81
CA MET A 1 11.26 25.76 -9.31
C MET A 1 10.23 25.15 -8.85
N LYS A 2 9.51 24.53 -8.72
CA LYS A 2 8.61 23.95 -8.35
C LYS A 2 8.73 22.75 -7.70
N PRO A 3 9.58 22.21 -7.54
CA PRO A 3 9.70 20.94 -6.93
C PRO A 3 9.26 20.83 -5.50
N VAL A 4 9.17 21.92 -4.87
CA VAL A 4 8.63 21.93 -3.52
C VAL A 4 7.28 21.25 -3.43
N VAL A 5 6.51 21.37 -4.50
CA VAL A 5 5.19 20.78 -4.55
C VAL A 5 5.24 19.27 -4.42
N ALA A 6 6.32 18.66 -4.88
CA ALA A 6 6.44 17.21 -4.85
C ALA A 6 6.44 16.65 -3.44
N PHE A 7 6.81 17.45 -2.46
CA PHE A 7 6.89 16.99 -1.08
C PHE A 7 5.76 17.53 -0.23
N SER A 8 4.83 18.22 -0.84
CA SER A 8 3.63 18.65 -0.13
C SER A 8 2.74 17.46 0.11
N MET A 9 1.90 17.57 1.15
CA MET A 9 0.91 16.54 1.40
C MET A 9 0.01 16.41 0.17
N PRO A 10 -0.13 15.23 -0.42
CA PRO A 10 -1.02 15.07 -1.56
C PRO A 10 -2.47 15.33 -1.16
N GLU A 11 -3.21 15.87 -2.10
CA GLU A 11 -4.62 16.13 -1.90
C GLU A 11 -5.43 14.97 -2.44
N LEU A 12 -6.41 14.56 -1.67
CA LEU A 12 -7.33 13.52 -2.09
C LEU A 12 -8.57 14.18 -2.67
N SER A 13 -9.00 13.72 -3.85
CA SER A 13 -10.21 14.22 -4.46
C SER A 13 -11.43 13.70 -3.69
N LEU A 14 -12.60 14.31 -3.95
CA LEU A 14 -13.83 13.79 -3.36
C LEU A 14 -14.09 12.36 -3.80
N ASP A 15 -13.76 12.03 -5.06
CA ASP A 15 -13.94 10.67 -5.55
C ASP A 15 -13.02 9.71 -4.81
N ASP A 16 -11.77 10.12 -4.54
CA ASP A 16 -10.84 9.28 -3.78
C ASP A 16 -11.37 9.04 -2.38
N CYS A 17 -11.85 10.08 -1.71
CA CYS A 17 -12.40 9.94 -0.38
C CYS A 17 -13.61 9.02 -0.38
N HIS A 18 -14.44 9.11 -1.42
CA HIS A 18 -15.61 8.26 -1.54
C HIS A 18 -15.23 6.79 -1.67
N VAL A 19 -14.26 6.51 -2.53
CA VAL A 19 -13.76 5.13 -2.69
C VAL A 19 -13.18 4.62 -1.38
N LEU A 20 -12.42 5.45 -0.68
CA LEU A 20 -11.77 5.05 0.56
C LEU A 20 -12.73 4.71 1.68
N THR A 21 -13.98 5.17 1.61
CA THR A 21 -14.97 4.82 2.63
C THR A 21 -15.27 3.32 2.64
N SER A 22 -15.09 2.62 1.53
CA SER A 22 -15.28 1.18 1.46
C SER A 22 -14.05 0.41 1.94
N ARG A 23 -12.98 1.13 2.27
CA ARG A 23 -11.72 0.57 2.79
C ARG A 23 -11.11 -0.50 1.91
N PRO A 24 -10.90 -0.21 0.62
CA PRO A 24 -10.23 -1.17 -0.26
C PRO A 24 -8.75 -1.27 0.08
N ASN A 25 -8.13 -2.37 -0.31
CA ASN A 25 -6.67 -2.42 -0.27
C ASN A 25 -6.12 -1.40 -1.26
N VAL A 26 -5.07 -0.70 -0.86
CA VAL A 26 -4.50 0.39 -1.66
C VAL A 26 -3.04 0.09 -1.93
N LEU A 27 -2.64 0.23 -3.20
CA LEU A 27 -1.23 0.15 -3.59
C LEU A 27 -0.76 1.54 -4.01
N ILE A 28 0.33 1.99 -3.41
CA ILE A 28 0.91 3.31 -3.69
C ILE A 28 2.26 3.09 -4.35
N GLU A 29 2.41 3.54 -5.58
CA GLU A 29 3.66 3.39 -6.33
C GLU A 29 4.29 4.75 -6.59
N GLY A 30 5.59 4.85 -6.33
CA GLY A 30 6.35 6.07 -6.57
C GLY A 30 7.57 6.16 -5.68
N PRO A 31 8.30 7.28 -5.76
CA PRO A 31 9.46 7.49 -4.90
C PRO A 31 9.10 7.41 -3.43
N GLU A 32 10.04 7.01 -2.61
CA GLU A 32 9.78 6.74 -1.19
C GLU A 32 9.17 7.94 -0.49
N ALA A 33 9.72 9.13 -0.70
CA ALA A 33 9.19 10.33 -0.04
C ALA A 33 7.75 10.59 -0.43
N ALA A 34 7.41 10.36 -1.69
CA ALA A 34 6.05 10.58 -2.17
C ALA A 34 5.08 9.51 -1.63
N THR A 35 5.52 8.26 -1.55
CA THR A 35 4.67 7.21 -1.00
C THR A 35 4.42 7.44 0.49
N GLU A 36 5.42 7.89 1.23
CA GLU A 36 5.23 8.19 2.66
C GLU A 36 4.29 9.38 2.85
N ALA A 37 4.38 10.38 1.98
CA ALA A 37 3.46 11.51 2.05
C ALA A 37 2.02 11.05 1.79
N MET A 38 1.83 10.14 0.85
CA MET A 38 0.50 9.60 0.57
C MET A 38 -0.02 8.78 1.74
N LEU A 39 0.84 7.99 2.38
CA LEU A 39 0.42 7.24 3.57
C LEU A 39 -0.07 8.19 4.66
N ARG A 40 0.62 9.31 4.86
CA ARG A 40 0.18 10.30 5.85
C ARG A 40 -1.17 10.91 5.47
N ALA A 41 -1.39 11.13 4.17
CA ALA A 41 -2.66 11.67 3.71
C ALA A 41 -3.81 10.66 3.89
N LEU A 42 -3.52 9.38 3.75
CA LEU A 42 -4.53 8.34 3.87
C LEU A 42 -4.86 8.00 5.32
N ARG A 43 -3.94 8.24 6.24
CA ARG A 43 -4.10 7.82 7.64
C ARG A 43 -5.42 8.28 8.27
N PRO A 44 -5.87 9.53 8.10
CA PRO A 44 -7.15 9.95 8.69
C PRO A 44 -8.37 9.19 8.14
N HIS A 45 -8.22 8.51 7.01
CA HIS A 45 -9.31 7.77 6.38
C HIS A 45 -9.27 6.28 6.73
N CYS A 46 -8.34 5.87 7.57
CA CYS A 46 -8.14 4.47 7.92
C CYS A 46 -8.63 4.18 9.33
N ARG A 47 -9.01 2.94 9.55
CA ARG A 47 -9.40 2.50 10.89
C ARG A 47 -8.16 2.27 11.73
N GLU A 48 -8.20 2.76 12.95
CA GLU A 48 -7.12 2.56 13.90
C GLU A 48 -7.39 1.33 14.75
N PRO A 49 -6.35 0.69 15.24
CA PRO A 49 -4.94 1.04 15.08
C PRO A 49 -4.37 0.57 13.74
N LEU A 50 -3.32 1.27 13.28
CA LEU A 50 -2.56 0.85 12.13
C LEU A 50 -1.32 0.10 12.60
N SER A 51 -0.97 -0.97 11.92
CA SER A 51 0.22 -1.76 12.26
C SER A 51 1.06 -1.98 11.02
N ASP A 52 2.37 -2.04 11.20
CA ASP A 52 3.29 -2.36 10.12
C ASP A 52 3.43 -3.87 9.99
N TRP A 53 3.67 -4.34 8.78
CA TRP A 53 3.77 -5.77 8.49
C TRP A 53 4.81 -6.48 9.36
N GLY A 54 5.97 -5.86 9.56
CA GLY A 54 7.02 -6.44 10.37
C GLY A 54 6.64 -6.63 11.84
N ASP A 55 5.66 -5.87 12.30
CA ASP A 55 5.24 -5.90 13.70
C ASP A 55 4.01 -6.78 13.93
N THR A 56 3.41 -7.31 12.86
CA THR A 56 2.18 -8.09 12.96
C THR A 56 2.43 -9.57 12.80
N LEU A 57 3.43 -10.06 13.46
CA LEU A 57 3.71 -11.49 13.44
C LEU A 57 2.75 -12.19 14.38
N GLY A 58 2.19 -13.31 13.93
CA GLY A 58 1.36 -14.12 14.76
C GLY A 58 -0.12 -13.81 14.61
N GLU A 59 -0.80 -13.67 15.72
CA GLU A 59 -2.26 -13.64 15.73
C GLU A 59 -2.88 -12.25 15.66
N GLN A 60 -2.07 -11.22 15.57
CA GLN A 60 -2.60 -9.86 15.51
C GLN A 60 -3.35 -9.63 14.20
N ARG A 61 -4.50 -8.99 14.33
CA ARG A 61 -5.36 -8.70 13.19
C ARG A 61 -5.78 -7.24 13.23
N PRO A 62 -4.85 -6.33 12.87
CA PRO A 62 -5.19 -4.91 12.92
C PRO A 62 -6.23 -4.56 11.86
N PRO A 63 -7.04 -3.53 12.12
CA PRO A 63 -7.99 -3.05 11.10
C PRO A 63 -7.28 -2.54 9.85
N THR A 64 -6.08 -1.98 10.00
CA THR A 64 -5.30 -1.46 8.88
C THR A 64 -3.87 -1.94 9.02
N LEU A 65 -3.36 -2.56 7.97
CA LEU A 65 -1.99 -3.04 7.90
C LEU A 65 -1.23 -2.23 6.86
N ILE A 66 -0.01 -1.83 7.19
CA ILE A 66 0.87 -1.12 6.26
C ILE A 66 2.01 -2.04 5.89
N VAL A 67 2.23 -2.23 4.59
CA VAL A 67 3.34 -3.01 4.06
C VAL A 67 4.19 -2.10 3.19
N ARG A 68 5.28 -1.59 3.75
CA ARG A 68 6.17 -0.71 3.02
C ARG A 68 7.11 -1.50 2.15
N ASP A 69 7.37 -0.97 0.96
CA ASP A 69 8.29 -1.55 -0.01
C ASP A 69 7.95 -3.02 -0.29
N VAL A 70 6.71 -3.24 -0.66
CA VAL A 70 6.18 -4.58 -0.87
C VAL A 70 6.95 -5.30 -1.98
N ALA A 71 7.58 -4.56 -2.90
CA ALA A 71 8.39 -5.14 -3.96
C ALA A 71 9.62 -5.87 -3.43
N ALA A 72 10.06 -5.53 -2.21
CA ALA A 72 11.24 -6.16 -1.61
C ALA A 72 10.93 -7.45 -0.85
N LEU A 73 9.67 -7.83 -0.75
CA LEU A 73 9.31 -9.06 -0.04
C LEU A 73 9.90 -10.27 -0.74
N THR A 74 10.48 -11.18 0.04
CA THR A 74 10.95 -12.46 -0.48
C THR A 74 9.75 -13.31 -0.90
N ALA A 75 10.02 -14.38 -1.65
CA ALA A 75 8.95 -15.29 -2.05
C ALA A 75 8.23 -15.86 -0.83
N THR A 76 8.98 -16.17 0.23
CA THR A 76 8.40 -16.70 1.47
C THR A 76 7.50 -15.66 2.13
N ASP A 77 7.96 -14.40 2.20
CA ASP A 77 7.18 -13.33 2.80
C ASP A 77 5.92 -13.03 2.00
N GLN A 78 6.01 -13.12 0.68
CA GLN A 78 4.83 -12.96 -0.17
C GLN A 78 3.77 -14.01 0.16
N GLN A 79 4.19 -15.25 0.36
CA GLN A 79 3.26 -16.32 0.72
C GLN A 79 2.69 -16.11 2.11
N HIS A 80 3.50 -15.62 3.05
CA HIS A 80 3.00 -15.30 4.39
C HIS A 80 1.94 -14.22 4.33
N LEU A 81 2.16 -13.20 3.52
CA LEU A 81 1.19 -12.12 3.37
C LEU A 81 -0.10 -12.63 2.74
N MET A 82 0.01 -13.52 1.74
CA MET A 82 -1.16 -14.14 1.14
C MET A 82 -2.01 -14.87 2.18
N ARG A 83 -1.36 -15.66 3.03
CA ARG A 83 -2.06 -16.39 4.07
C ARG A 83 -2.70 -15.44 5.08
N TRP A 84 -1.99 -14.36 5.41
CA TRP A 84 -2.53 -13.36 6.31
C TRP A 84 -3.79 -12.72 5.72
N LEU A 85 -3.76 -12.39 4.44
CA LEU A 85 -4.92 -11.81 3.76
C LEU A 85 -6.11 -12.78 3.78
N ASP A 86 -5.85 -14.08 3.60
CA ASP A 86 -6.91 -15.07 3.65
C ASP A 86 -7.59 -15.13 5.01
N ARG A 87 -6.85 -14.89 6.08
CA ARG A 87 -7.38 -14.96 7.44
C ARG A 87 -7.95 -13.63 7.92
N CYS A 88 -7.57 -12.53 7.30
CA CYS A 88 -7.92 -11.18 7.76
C CYS A 88 -8.62 -10.40 6.66
N GLU A 89 -9.67 -10.97 6.10
CA GLU A 89 -10.36 -10.37 4.94
C GLU A 89 -10.95 -9.01 5.24
N TRP A 90 -11.29 -8.75 6.49
CA TRP A 90 -11.88 -7.46 6.87
C TRP A 90 -10.85 -6.34 7.06
N SER A 91 -9.59 -6.69 7.09
CA SER A 91 -8.53 -5.70 7.27
C SER A 91 -8.21 -5.01 5.95
N GLN A 92 -7.92 -3.71 6.04
CA GLN A 92 -7.43 -2.96 4.88
C GLN A 92 -5.91 -3.03 4.85
N VAL A 93 -5.34 -3.22 3.67
CA VAL A 93 -3.89 -3.24 3.52
C VAL A 93 -3.45 -2.07 2.65
N LEU A 94 -2.54 -1.26 3.16
CA LEU A 94 -1.91 -0.17 2.43
C LEU A 94 -0.49 -0.60 2.10
N SER A 95 -0.20 -0.76 0.82
CA SER A 95 1.13 -1.21 0.36
C SER A 95 1.83 -0.09 -0.39
N THR A 96 3.15 0.01 -0.24
CA THR A 96 3.94 0.94 -1.03
C THR A 96 4.97 0.19 -1.85
N SER A 97 5.33 0.76 -3.00
CA SER A 97 6.39 0.22 -3.85
C SER A 97 7.09 1.37 -4.55
N THR A 98 8.42 1.30 -4.58
CA THR A 98 9.23 2.31 -5.28
C THR A 98 9.43 1.98 -6.74
N GLN A 99 8.94 0.84 -7.18
CA GLN A 99 9.01 0.45 -8.59
C GLN A 99 7.66 -0.12 -9.01
N PRO A 100 7.36 -0.13 -10.33
CA PRO A 100 6.09 -0.68 -10.79
C PRO A 100 5.98 -2.15 -10.41
N LEU A 101 5.04 -2.46 -9.55
CA LEU A 101 4.92 -3.81 -9.01
C LEU A 101 4.52 -4.81 -10.08
N PHE A 102 3.72 -4.38 -11.05
CA PHE A 102 3.30 -5.29 -12.12
C PHE A 102 4.48 -5.78 -12.96
N SER A 103 5.52 -4.97 -13.10
CA SER A 103 6.72 -5.42 -13.81
C SER A 103 7.36 -6.63 -13.15
N LEU A 104 7.33 -6.68 -11.83
CA LEU A 104 7.85 -7.83 -11.09
C LEU A 104 6.96 -9.06 -11.26
N VAL A 105 5.66 -8.85 -11.39
CA VAL A 105 4.74 -9.95 -11.70
C VAL A 105 5.09 -10.54 -13.05
N GLU A 106 5.32 -9.69 -14.06
CA GLU A 106 5.67 -10.14 -15.40
C GLU A 106 6.99 -10.90 -15.43
N GLN A 107 7.92 -10.54 -14.54
CA GLN A 107 9.22 -11.18 -14.44
C GLN A 107 9.20 -12.44 -13.58
N GLY A 108 8.05 -12.78 -13.02
CA GLY A 108 7.94 -13.94 -12.14
C GLY A 108 8.52 -13.74 -10.75
N GLN A 109 8.80 -12.49 -10.37
CA GLN A 109 9.41 -12.18 -9.07
C GLN A 109 8.39 -11.78 -8.01
N PHE A 110 7.14 -11.59 -8.40
CA PHE A 110 6.07 -11.25 -7.47
C PHE A 110 4.84 -12.05 -7.86
N LEU A 111 4.14 -12.59 -6.85
CA LEU A 111 2.97 -13.42 -7.07
C LEU A 111 1.84 -12.60 -7.67
N ALA A 112 1.30 -13.06 -8.80
CA ALA A 112 0.21 -12.38 -9.48
C ALA A 112 -1.02 -12.29 -8.58
N ASP A 113 -1.36 -13.36 -7.89
CA ASP A 113 -2.52 -13.38 -7.00
C ASP A 113 -2.37 -12.35 -5.88
N LEU A 114 -1.18 -12.22 -5.32
CA LEU A 114 -0.94 -11.24 -4.29
C LEU A 114 -1.07 -9.83 -4.85
N PHE A 115 -0.51 -9.59 -6.04
CA PHE A 115 -0.61 -8.29 -6.70
C PHE A 115 -2.08 -7.86 -6.85
N TYR A 116 -2.93 -8.76 -7.34
CA TYR A 116 -4.33 -8.40 -7.56
C TYR A 116 -5.09 -8.16 -6.26
N ARG A 117 -4.69 -8.82 -5.20
CA ARG A 117 -5.33 -8.60 -3.89
C ARG A 117 -4.90 -7.28 -3.26
N LEU A 118 -3.68 -6.82 -3.53
CA LEU A 118 -3.17 -5.57 -2.99
C LEU A 118 -3.58 -4.36 -3.83
N ASN A 119 -3.76 -4.55 -5.13
CA ASN A 119 -4.01 -3.47 -6.07
C ASN A 119 -5.49 -3.34 -6.38
N VAL A 120 -6.30 -3.13 -5.34
CA VAL A 120 -7.72 -2.87 -5.54
C VAL A 120 -7.92 -1.42 -5.93
N PHE A 121 -7.20 -0.51 -5.28
CA PHE A 121 -7.19 0.90 -5.62
C PHE A 121 -5.74 1.35 -5.61
N ARG A 122 -5.32 2.07 -6.65
CA ARG A 122 -3.91 2.44 -6.81
C ARG A 122 -3.71 3.93 -6.92
N PHE A 123 -2.71 4.42 -6.20
CA PHE A 123 -2.20 5.77 -6.38
C PHE A 123 -0.82 5.69 -7.01
N ASP A 124 -0.67 6.33 -8.16
CA ASP A 124 0.64 6.54 -8.76
C ASP A 124 1.09 7.91 -8.33
N VAL A 125 2.08 7.97 -7.43
CA VAL A 125 2.57 9.24 -6.91
C VAL A 125 3.95 9.48 -7.49
N ALA A 126 4.22 10.71 -7.87
CA ALA A 126 5.48 11.04 -8.49
C ALA A 126 5.99 12.34 -7.91
N THR A 127 7.32 12.50 -7.92
CA THR A 127 7.89 13.78 -7.61
C THR A 127 7.92 14.60 -8.89
N SER A 128 7.50 15.85 -8.80
CA SER A 128 7.64 16.73 -9.94
C SER A 128 9.11 16.99 -10.17
N GLY A 129 9.46 16.97 -11.36
CA GLY A 129 10.84 17.08 -11.73
C GLY A 129 11.36 18.44 -11.77
#